data_dc343f7d6320598168485a5ed9323a53
#
_entry.id   dc343f7d6320598168485a5ed9323a53
#
_cell.length_a   1.000
_cell.length_b   1.000
_cell.length_c   1.000
_cell.angle_alpha   90.00
_cell.angle_beta   90.00
_cell.angle_gamma   90.00
#
_symmetry.space_group_name_H-M   'P 1'
#
loop_
_entity.id
_entity.type
_entity.pdbx_description
1 polymer ?
#
loop_
_entity_poly.entity_id
_entity_poly.type
_entity_poly.pdbx_seq_one_letter_code
_entity_poly.pdbx_strand_id
1 'polypeptide(L)'
;TAPIIILDEPTAGVDIELRKKLWDNFKKLNKEGITIILTTHYLEEAETLCDEIAIIHKGEIVANDNKKNLLKLIDKKILIIKFEDSPNKTLINALSRFGETKILKKVCQITFKPTKVSIDKILKVTKNHGLTILDLQTKDANLEDVFISLTQN
;
A
#
# COMPACT_ATOMS: atom_id res chain seq x y z
N THR A 1 3.09 -30.33 -19.11
CA THR A 1 3.90 -29.35 -18.38
C THR A 1 3.48 -27.95 -18.81
N ALA A 2 3.03 -27.11 -17.92
CA ALA A 2 2.72 -25.74 -18.25
C ALA A 2 4.03 -24.99 -18.64
N PRO A 3 4.03 -24.16 -19.70
CA PRO A 3 5.21 -23.39 -20.07
C PRO A 3 5.55 -22.34 -18.99
N ILE A 4 6.85 -22.07 -18.85
CA ILE A 4 7.36 -21.06 -17.91
C ILE A 4 8.02 -19.96 -18.74
N ILE A 5 7.70 -18.72 -18.44
CA ILE A 5 8.34 -17.52 -19.02
C ILE A 5 9.12 -16.84 -17.91
N ILE A 6 10.38 -16.52 -18.16
CA ILE A 6 11.23 -15.75 -17.25
C ILE A 6 11.50 -14.39 -17.89
N LEU A 7 11.21 -13.32 -17.17
CA LEU A 7 11.33 -11.94 -17.61
C LEU A 7 12.23 -11.17 -16.64
N ASP A 8 13.26 -10.55 -17.17
CA ASP A 8 14.17 -9.71 -16.40
C ASP A 8 13.84 -8.24 -16.67
N GLU A 9 13.35 -7.51 -15.65
CA GLU A 9 12.97 -6.11 -15.71
C GLU A 9 12.10 -5.74 -16.93
N PRO A 10 10.97 -6.46 -17.18
CA PRO A 10 10.28 -6.43 -18.48
C PRO A 10 9.69 -5.07 -18.84
N THR A 11 9.51 -4.17 -17.89
CA THR A 11 8.94 -2.83 -18.13
C THR A 11 9.92 -1.69 -17.84
N ALA A 12 11.20 -1.99 -17.64
CA ALA A 12 12.21 -0.96 -17.41
C ALA A 12 12.33 -0.02 -18.62
N GLY A 13 12.27 1.29 -18.37
CA GLY A 13 12.33 2.29 -19.41
C GLY A 13 11.10 2.42 -20.31
N VAL A 14 10.02 1.69 -20.01
CA VAL A 14 8.77 1.73 -20.75
C VAL A 14 7.84 2.83 -20.21
N ASP A 15 7.17 3.56 -21.09
CA ASP A 15 6.17 4.56 -20.68
C ASP A 15 4.96 3.92 -19.99
N ILE A 16 4.20 4.75 -19.28
CA ILE A 16 3.11 4.28 -18.41
C ILE A 16 2.00 3.57 -19.21
N GLU A 17 1.68 4.03 -20.41
CA GLU A 17 0.59 3.46 -21.20
C GLU A 17 0.98 2.08 -21.75
N LEU A 18 2.18 1.96 -22.31
CA LEU A 18 2.70 0.70 -22.81
C LEU A 18 2.94 -0.30 -21.69
N ARG A 19 3.41 0.16 -20.51
CA ARG A 19 3.57 -0.68 -19.31
C ARG A 19 2.25 -1.34 -18.93
N LYS A 20 1.14 -0.60 -18.88
CA LYS A 20 -0.18 -1.16 -18.56
C LYS A 20 -0.60 -2.22 -19.58
N LYS A 21 -0.37 -1.99 -20.87
CA LYS A 21 -0.67 -2.97 -21.92
C LYS A 21 0.16 -4.27 -21.76
N LEU A 22 1.45 -4.15 -21.38
CA LEU A 22 2.29 -5.31 -21.08
C LEU A 22 1.76 -6.08 -19.87
N TRP A 23 1.39 -5.39 -18.78
CA TRP A 23 0.81 -6.02 -17.59
C TRP A 23 -0.48 -6.79 -17.92
N ASP A 24 -1.35 -6.23 -18.75
CA ASP A 24 -2.57 -6.92 -19.18
C ASP A 24 -2.26 -8.17 -20.00
N ASN A 25 -1.22 -8.13 -20.86
CA ASN A 25 -0.76 -9.30 -21.60
C ASN A 25 -0.18 -10.37 -20.67
N PHE A 26 0.64 -10.02 -19.67
CA PHE A 26 1.16 -10.96 -18.70
C PHE A 26 0.04 -11.63 -17.91
N LYS A 27 -0.96 -10.86 -17.45
CA LYS A 27 -2.14 -11.42 -16.78
C LYS A 27 -2.93 -12.37 -17.66
N LYS A 28 -3.05 -12.06 -18.96
CA LYS A 28 -3.73 -12.93 -19.92
C LYS A 28 -2.98 -14.25 -20.09
N LEU A 29 -1.67 -14.21 -20.35
CA LEU A 29 -0.83 -15.41 -20.48
C LEU A 29 -0.88 -16.28 -19.21
N ASN A 30 -0.84 -15.67 -18.03
CA ASN A 30 -0.94 -16.39 -16.77
C ASN A 30 -2.30 -17.08 -16.62
N LYS A 31 -3.42 -16.43 -17.00
CA LYS A 31 -4.76 -17.03 -17.01
C LYS A 31 -4.87 -18.21 -18.00
N GLU A 32 -4.07 -18.22 -19.06
CA GLU A 32 -3.96 -19.33 -20.02
C GLU A 32 -3.10 -20.49 -19.50
N GLY A 33 -2.64 -20.41 -18.23
CA GLY A 33 -1.88 -21.47 -17.57
C GLY A 33 -0.36 -21.35 -17.70
N ILE A 34 0.16 -20.23 -18.21
CA ILE A 34 1.59 -19.98 -18.28
C ILE A 34 2.09 -19.46 -16.94
N THR A 35 3.12 -20.09 -16.39
CA THR A 35 3.82 -19.57 -15.20
C THR A 35 4.76 -18.45 -15.62
N ILE A 36 4.67 -17.29 -14.98
CA ILE A 36 5.54 -16.15 -15.26
C ILE A 36 6.39 -15.86 -14.03
N ILE A 37 7.71 -15.86 -14.22
CA ILE A 37 8.69 -15.41 -13.23
C ILE A 37 9.26 -14.09 -13.75
N LEU A 38 9.18 -13.03 -12.97
CA LEU A 38 9.74 -11.74 -13.36
C LEU A 38 10.62 -11.17 -12.24
N THR A 39 11.68 -10.48 -12.64
CA THR A 39 12.41 -9.58 -11.75
C THR A 39 11.96 -8.14 -11.99
N THR A 40 11.88 -7.34 -10.96
CA THR A 40 11.57 -5.92 -11.07
C THR A 40 12.03 -5.15 -9.84
N HIS A 41 12.38 -3.89 -10.02
CA HIS A 41 12.56 -2.95 -8.92
C HIS A 41 11.33 -2.01 -8.75
N TYR A 42 10.32 -2.15 -9.60
CA TYR A 42 9.06 -1.44 -9.47
C TYR A 42 8.11 -2.22 -8.56
N LEU A 43 7.99 -1.79 -7.30
CA LEU A 43 7.14 -2.45 -6.31
C LEU A 43 5.67 -2.51 -6.74
N GLU A 44 5.18 -1.48 -7.45
CA GLU A 44 3.83 -1.44 -8.02
C GLU A 44 3.61 -2.57 -9.04
N GLU A 45 4.63 -2.90 -9.85
CA GLU A 45 4.57 -4.01 -10.81
C GLU A 45 4.42 -5.35 -10.08
N ALA A 46 5.28 -5.60 -9.09
CA ALA A 46 5.21 -6.81 -8.28
C ALA A 46 3.85 -6.91 -7.54
N GLU A 47 3.37 -5.81 -6.98
CA GLU A 47 2.09 -5.76 -6.28
C GLU A 47 0.89 -6.02 -7.20
N THR A 48 0.98 -5.57 -8.46
CA THR A 48 -0.10 -5.68 -9.45
C THR A 48 -0.15 -7.03 -10.14
N LEU A 49 1.02 -7.65 -10.38
CA LEU A 49 1.14 -8.85 -11.22
C LEU A 49 1.35 -10.13 -10.43
N CYS A 50 2.10 -10.08 -9.31
CA CYS A 50 2.59 -11.29 -8.65
C CYS A 50 1.65 -11.77 -7.55
N ASP A 51 1.48 -13.09 -7.46
CA ASP A 51 0.81 -13.76 -6.34
C ASP A 51 1.82 -14.11 -5.24
N GLU A 52 3.03 -14.53 -5.61
CA GLU A 52 4.15 -14.84 -4.74
C GLU A 52 5.30 -13.88 -5.01
N ILE A 53 5.98 -13.42 -3.98
CA ILE A 53 7.02 -12.40 -4.06
C ILE A 53 8.20 -12.80 -3.19
N ALA A 54 9.39 -12.83 -3.80
CA ALA A 54 10.66 -12.91 -3.09
C ALA A 54 11.31 -11.51 -3.05
N ILE A 55 11.65 -11.03 -1.86
CA ILE A 55 12.36 -9.75 -1.68
C ILE A 55 13.83 -10.05 -1.49
N ILE A 56 14.67 -9.46 -2.35
CA ILE A 56 16.13 -9.62 -2.31
C ILE A 56 16.75 -8.31 -1.80
N HIS A 57 17.60 -8.40 -0.80
CA HIS A 57 18.37 -7.28 -0.27
C HIS A 57 19.82 -7.71 0.00
N LYS A 58 20.79 -6.94 -0.50
CA LYS A 58 22.24 -7.23 -0.36
C LYS A 58 22.63 -8.66 -0.78
N GLY A 59 21.98 -9.21 -1.81
CA GLY A 59 22.27 -10.54 -2.35
C GLY A 59 21.59 -11.69 -1.61
N GLU A 60 20.78 -11.41 -0.58
CA GLU A 60 20.06 -12.42 0.19
C GLU A 60 18.55 -12.28 0.03
N ILE A 61 17.83 -13.39 0.06
CA ILE A 61 16.36 -13.38 0.12
C ILE A 61 15.95 -13.07 1.56
N VAL A 62 15.43 -11.86 1.79
CA VAL A 62 14.98 -11.40 3.11
C VAL A 62 13.52 -11.73 3.39
N ALA A 63 12.72 -12.02 2.37
CA ALA A 63 11.37 -12.56 2.49
C ALA A 63 10.98 -13.31 1.22
N ASN A 64 10.17 -14.37 1.38
CA ASN A 64 9.59 -15.12 0.27
C ASN A 64 8.24 -15.69 0.73
N ASP A 65 7.15 -15.12 0.25
CA ASP A 65 5.80 -15.54 0.62
C ASP A 65 4.78 -14.99 -0.40
N ASN A 66 3.54 -15.40 -0.27
CA ASN A 66 2.48 -14.79 -1.04
C ASN A 66 2.27 -13.32 -0.62
N LYS A 67 1.83 -12.51 -1.58
CA LYS A 67 1.61 -11.08 -1.39
C LYS A 67 0.76 -10.74 -0.15
N LYS A 68 -0.31 -11.50 0.11
CA LYS A 68 -1.20 -11.24 1.25
C LYS A 68 -0.50 -11.42 2.59
N ASN A 69 0.36 -12.41 2.70
CA ASN A 69 1.12 -12.67 3.92
C ASN A 69 2.18 -11.57 4.14
N LEU A 70 2.89 -11.18 3.08
CA LEU A 70 3.86 -10.09 3.17
C LEU A 70 3.21 -8.78 3.64
N LEU A 71 2.06 -8.41 3.09
CA LEU A 71 1.34 -7.20 3.52
C LEU A 71 0.85 -7.26 4.96
N LYS A 72 0.53 -8.46 5.50
CA LYS A 72 0.16 -8.63 6.91
C LYS A 72 1.30 -8.40 7.89
N LEU A 73 2.56 -8.43 7.44
CA LEU A 73 3.71 -8.10 8.30
C LEU A 73 3.68 -6.65 8.78
N ILE A 74 2.92 -5.79 8.08
CA ILE A 74 2.85 -4.36 8.35
C ILE A 74 1.53 -3.99 9.00
N ASP A 75 1.58 -3.71 10.30
CA ASP A 75 0.45 -3.19 11.07
C ASP A 75 0.29 -1.69 10.85
N LYS A 76 -0.12 -1.31 9.64
CA LYS A 76 -0.27 0.09 9.22
C LYS A 76 -1.53 0.27 8.39
N LYS A 77 -2.29 1.27 8.71
CA LYS A 77 -3.42 1.76 7.92
C LYS A 77 -3.42 3.28 7.89
N ILE A 78 -3.82 3.85 6.78
CA ILE A 78 -3.94 5.30 6.62
C ILE A 78 -5.42 5.61 6.46
N LEU A 79 -5.93 6.53 7.28
CA LEU A 79 -7.25 7.13 7.15
C LEU A 79 -7.09 8.56 6.65
N ILE A 80 -7.74 8.88 5.55
CA ILE A 80 -7.78 10.22 4.96
C ILE A 80 -9.19 10.75 5.14
N ILE A 81 -9.31 11.87 5.84
CA ILE A 81 -10.59 12.53 6.12
C ILE A 81 -10.58 13.90 5.46
N LYS A 82 -11.55 14.16 4.62
CA LYS A 82 -11.81 15.50 4.05
C LYS A 82 -12.95 16.15 4.80
N PHE A 83 -12.69 17.33 5.34
CA PHE A 83 -13.66 18.12 6.10
C PHE A 83 -14.26 19.24 5.25
N GLU A 84 -15.45 19.70 5.64
CA GLU A 84 -16.07 20.91 5.11
C GLU A 84 -15.27 22.15 5.49
N ASP A 85 -14.80 22.21 6.74
CA ASP A 85 -13.98 23.28 7.29
C ASP A 85 -12.60 22.76 7.74
N SER A 86 -11.65 23.68 7.91
CA SER A 86 -10.30 23.32 8.37
C SER A 86 -10.33 22.85 9.82
N PRO A 87 -9.72 21.69 10.15
CA PRO A 87 -9.66 21.20 11.51
C PRO A 87 -8.89 22.15 12.42
N ASN A 88 -9.42 22.39 13.61
CA ASN A 88 -8.78 23.22 14.62
C ASN A 88 -7.67 22.44 15.37
N LYS A 89 -6.82 23.18 16.10
CA LYS A 89 -5.70 22.59 16.86
C LYS A 89 -6.16 21.54 17.87
N THR A 90 -7.34 21.71 18.46
CA THR A 90 -7.87 20.78 19.46
C THR A 90 -8.18 19.42 18.86
N LEU A 91 -8.84 19.37 17.70
CA LEU A 91 -9.08 18.14 16.97
C LEU A 91 -7.78 17.51 16.49
N ILE A 92 -6.85 18.32 15.97
CA ILE A 92 -5.53 17.83 15.52
C ILE A 92 -4.82 17.10 16.66
N ASN A 93 -4.74 17.70 17.83
CA ASN A 93 -4.12 17.10 19.01
C ASN A 93 -4.84 15.82 19.46
N ALA A 94 -6.17 15.78 19.37
CA ALA A 94 -6.94 14.60 19.70
C ALA A 94 -6.67 13.44 18.71
N LEU A 95 -6.57 13.73 17.41
CA LEU A 95 -6.28 12.75 16.37
C LEU A 95 -4.84 12.23 16.42
N SER A 96 -3.88 13.08 16.77
CA SER A 96 -2.46 12.71 16.92
C SER A 96 -2.21 11.66 18.01
N ARG A 97 -3.17 11.43 18.92
CA ARG A 97 -3.10 10.36 19.91
C ARG A 97 -3.30 8.96 19.28
N PHE A 98 -3.89 8.88 18.10
CA PHE A 98 -4.13 7.62 17.41
C PHE A 98 -2.99 7.20 16.50
N GLY A 99 -2.13 8.15 16.07
CA GLY A 99 -1.01 7.90 15.19
C GLY A 99 -0.46 9.17 14.56
N GLU A 100 0.47 9.00 13.63
CA GLU A 100 1.06 10.12 12.89
C GLU A 100 -0.03 10.84 12.09
N THR A 101 -0.17 12.14 12.34
CA THR A 101 -1.23 12.96 11.74
C THR A 101 -0.62 14.08 10.89
N LYS A 102 -0.96 14.09 9.60
CA LYS A 102 -0.59 15.13 8.63
C LYS A 102 -1.82 15.87 8.19
N ILE A 103 -1.74 17.21 8.14
CA ILE A 103 -2.85 18.06 7.74
C ILE A 103 -2.44 18.95 6.60
N LEU A 104 -3.27 18.96 5.57
CA LEU A 104 -3.14 19.86 4.44
C LEU A 104 -4.51 20.54 4.21
N LYS A 105 -4.62 21.80 4.61
CA LYS A 105 -5.88 22.56 4.54
C LYS A 105 -7.04 21.82 5.23
N LYS A 106 -8.02 21.35 4.46
CA LYS A 106 -9.23 20.64 4.92
C LYS A 106 -9.08 19.11 4.92
N VAL A 107 -7.90 18.59 4.62
CA VAL A 107 -7.63 17.15 4.56
C VAL A 107 -6.72 16.75 5.71
N CYS A 108 -7.14 15.75 6.47
CA CYS A 108 -6.37 15.13 7.54
C CYS A 108 -6.03 13.70 7.16
N GLN A 109 -4.76 13.36 7.20
CA GLN A 109 -4.28 12.00 7.02
C GLN A 109 -3.76 11.48 8.36
N ILE A 110 -4.26 10.33 8.80
CA ILE A 110 -3.86 9.67 10.04
C ILE A 110 -3.29 8.31 9.70
N THR A 111 -2.02 8.09 10.04
CA THR A 111 -1.36 6.77 9.93
C THR A 111 -1.40 6.10 11.28
N PHE A 112 -2.08 4.97 11.39
CA PHE A 112 -2.31 4.28 12.67
C PHE A 112 -2.13 2.77 12.53
N LYS A 113 -2.05 2.08 13.68
CA LYS A 113 -1.98 0.61 13.78
C LYS A 113 -3.38 0.04 13.97
N PRO A 114 -3.97 -0.66 12.99
CA PRO A 114 -5.33 -1.20 13.09
C PRO A 114 -5.51 -2.22 14.20
N THR A 115 -4.44 -2.91 14.65
CA THR A 115 -4.49 -3.77 15.83
C THR A 115 -4.69 -3.01 17.15
N LYS A 116 -4.37 -1.71 17.20
CA LYS A 116 -4.47 -0.87 18.41
C LYS A 116 -5.64 0.11 18.36
N VAL A 117 -6.03 0.56 17.18
CA VAL A 117 -7.01 1.63 17.01
C VAL A 117 -7.99 1.27 15.89
N SER A 118 -9.30 1.36 16.17
CA SER A 118 -10.34 1.20 15.16
C SER A 118 -10.67 2.54 14.49
N ILE A 119 -11.09 2.49 13.23
CA ILE A 119 -11.57 3.66 12.48
C ILE A 119 -12.77 4.30 13.20
N ASP A 120 -13.69 3.50 13.74
CA ASP A 120 -14.84 3.99 14.49
C ASP A 120 -14.43 4.91 15.66
N LYS A 121 -13.36 4.53 16.37
CA LYS A 121 -12.84 5.34 17.49
C LYS A 121 -12.31 6.71 17.02
N ILE A 122 -11.62 6.74 15.87
CA ILE A 122 -11.14 7.99 15.25
C ILE A 122 -12.32 8.85 14.81
N LEU A 123 -13.33 8.25 14.15
CA LEU A 123 -14.51 8.96 13.68
C LEU A 123 -15.38 9.52 14.83
N LYS A 124 -15.50 8.80 15.93
CA LYS A 124 -16.20 9.29 17.14
C LYS A 124 -15.55 10.55 17.69
N VAL A 125 -14.23 10.57 17.80
CA VAL A 125 -13.49 11.77 18.23
C VAL A 125 -13.72 12.92 17.25
N THR A 126 -13.67 12.66 15.95
CA THR A 126 -13.91 13.67 14.93
C THR A 126 -15.32 14.29 15.05
N LYS A 127 -16.35 13.45 15.18
CA LYS A 127 -17.75 13.90 15.33
C LYS A 127 -17.95 14.75 16.58
N ASN A 128 -17.31 14.40 17.68
CA ASN A 128 -17.42 15.14 18.95
C ASN A 128 -16.84 16.57 18.87
N HIS A 129 -16.01 16.86 17.86
CA HIS A 129 -15.48 18.20 17.61
C HIS A 129 -16.32 19.02 16.61
N GLY A 130 -17.48 18.51 16.19
CA GLY A 130 -18.48 19.25 15.42
C GLY A 130 -18.14 19.55 13.97
N LEU A 131 -17.11 18.88 13.40
CA LEU A 131 -16.75 19.07 12.00
C LEU A 131 -17.52 18.10 11.09
N THR A 132 -18.02 18.63 9.98
CA THR A 132 -18.68 17.85 8.92
C THR A 132 -17.62 17.15 8.08
N ILE A 133 -17.76 15.83 7.94
CA ILE A 133 -16.92 15.00 7.08
C ILE A 133 -17.55 14.97 5.68
N LEU A 134 -16.79 15.36 4.65
CA LEU A 134 -17.23 15.33 3.25
C LEU A 134 -16.84 14.04 2.55
N ASP A 135 -15.66 13.47 2.90
CA ASP A 135 -15.15 12.26 2.28
C ASP A 135 -14.24 11.50 3.21
N LEU A 136 -14.21 10.18 3.05
CA LEU A 136 -13.38 9.25 3.79
C LEU A 136 -12.73 8.25 2.84
N GLN A 137 -11.41 8.13 2.94
CA GLN A 137 -10.65 7.13 2.21
C GLN A 137 -9.73 6.36 3.16
N THR A 138 -9.54 5.08 2.91
CA THR A 138 -8.54 4.28 3.62
C THR A 138 -7.52 3.74 2.64
N LYS A 139 -6.26 3.68 3.08
CA LYS A 139 -5.19 2.97 2.37
C LYS A 139 -4.58 1.96 3.32
N ASP A 140 -4.41 0.74 2.84
CA ASP A 140 -3.67 -0.31 3.54
C ASP A 140 -2.17 -0.16 3.28
N ALA A 141 -1.36 -0.92 4.01
CA ALA A 141 0.07 -1.05 3.74
C ALA A 141 0.29 -1.62 2.33
N ASN A 142 1.38 -1.23 1.70
CA ASN A 142 1.81 -1.69 0.38
C ASN A 142 3.17 -2.40 0.46
N LEU A 143 3.65 -2.94 -0.66
CA LEU A 143 4.95 -3.61 -0.70
C LEU A 143 6.14 -2.69 -0.39
N GLU A 144 6.02 -1.39 -0.63
CA GLU A 144 7.05 -0.42 -0.24
C GLU A 144 7.23 -0.37 1.28
N ASP A 145 6.11 -0.39 2.02
CA ASP A 145 6.14 -0.45 3.48
C ASP A 145 6.82 -1.75 3.98
N VAL A 146 6.53 -2.88 3.32
CA VAL A 146 7.17 -4.18 3.63
C VAL A 146 8.66 -4.11 3.35
N PHE A 147 9.06 -3.63 2.17
CA PHE A 147 10.47 -3.52 1.77
C PHE A 147 11.26 -2.65 2.76
N ILE A 148 10.75 -1.47 3.09
CA ILE A 148 11.36 -0.55 4.06
C ILE A 148 11.53 -1.24 5.42
N SER A 149 10.49 -1.92 5.90
CA SER A 149 10.52 -2.61 7.20
C SER A 149 11.57 -3.73 7.26
N LEU A 150 11.80 -4.43 6.15
CA LEU A 150 12.75 -5.55 6.09
C LEU A 150 14.20 -5.12 5.82
N THR A 151 14.42 -3.93 5.25
CA THR A 151 15.75 -3.48 4.80
C THR A 151 16.37 -2.38 5.65
N GLN A 152 15.60 -1.74 6.53
CA GLN A 152 16.08 -0.63 7.40
C GLN A 152 16.43 -1.08 8.84
N ASN A 153 16.50 -2.38 9.10
CA ASN A 153 16.97 -2.94 10.38
C ASN A 153 18.46 -3.25 10.37
#